data_0b0c87e276459c90f11987f09d399ab9
#
_entry.id   0b0c87e276459c90f11987f09d399ab9
#
_cell.length_a   1.000
_cell.length_b   1.000
_cell.length_c   1.000
_cell.angle_alpha   90.00
_cell.angle_beta   90.00
_cell.angle_gamma   90.00
#
_symmetry.space_group_name_H-M   'P 1'
#
loop_
_entity.id
_entity.type
_entity.pdbx_description
1 polymer ?
#
loop_
_entity_poly.entity_id
_entity_poly.type
_entity_poly.pdbx_seq_one_letter_code
_entity_poly.pdbx_strand_id
1 'polypeptide(L)'
;MRCRVTVDGRVPAKVGIGASGLRRAAEFFASRSSERVGIPFREVSVVLQDDAASDEAHRAVMGVEGATDVITQGFDAMPGEAPGIYGELYVNCERALSAAPRRRGWSPAKELLLYVAHGMDHLSGADDHAPADYARMRRRELRWLGDLSKEGH
;
A
#
# COMPACT_ATOMS: atom_id res chain seq x y z
N MET A 1 -1.34 -19.82 -3.69
CA MET A 1 -2.70 -19.21 -3.68
C MET A 1 -2.57 -17.70 -3.75
N ARG A 2 -3.40 -17.08 -4.58
CA ARG A 2 -3.38 -15.64 -4.80
C ARG A 2 -4.03 -14.88 -3.64
N CYS A 3 -3.47 -13.73 -3.27
CA CYS A 3 -4.11 -12.82 -2.34
C CYS A 3 -5.36 -12.22 -3.00
N ARG A 4 -6.47 -12.19 -2.28
CA ARG A 4 -7.66 -11.49 -2.74
C ARG A 4 -7.49 -10.01 -2.41
N VAL A 5 -7.42 -9.18 -3.44
CA VAL A 5 -7.32 -7.72 -3.28
C VAL A 5 -8.61 -7.08 -3.76
N THR A 6 -9.19 -6.23 -2.93
CA THR A 6 -10.31 -5.37 -3.31
C THR A 6 -9.86 -3.92 -3.25
N VAL A 7 -10.40 -3.10 -4.15
CA VAL A 7 -10.12 -1.65 -4.17
C VAL A 7 -11.45 -0.95 -3.96
N ASP A 8 -11.56 -0.21 -2.85
CA ASP A 8 -12.76 0.55 -2.50
C ASP A 8 -12.52 2.02 -2.78
N GLY A 9 -13.42 2.63 -3.53
CA GLY A 9 -13.35 4.03 -3.90
C GLY A 9 -12.88 4.22 -5.33
N ARG A 10 -12.62 5.47 -5.68
CA ARG A 10 -12.25 5.86 -7.03
C ARG A 10 -10.90 6.57 -7.02
N VAL A 11 -10.03 6.18 -7.93
CA VAL A 11 -8.77 6.91 -8.15
C VAL A 11 -9.10 8.14 -9.00
N PRO A 12 -8.73 9.35 -8.54
CA PRO A 12 -8.89 10.54 -9.39
C PRO A 12 -8.14 10.37 -10.71
N ALA A 13 -8.76 10.83 -11.81
CA ALA A 13 -8.20 10.66 -13.14
C ALA A 13 -6.78 11.22 -13.29
N LYS A 14 -6.47 12.30 -12.57
CA LYS A 14 -5.16 12.96 -12.61
C LYS A 14 -4.03 12.09 -12.06
N VAL A 15 -4.34 11.06 -11.27
CA VAL A 15 -3.32 10.15 -10.74
C VAL A 15 -2.70 9.32 -11.85
N GLY A 16 -3.50 8.94 -12.85
CA GLY A 16 -2.97 8.25 -14.03
C GLY A 16 -2.93 6.74 -13.93
N ILE A 17 -3.64 6.15 -12.97
CA ILE A 17 -3.81 4.69 -12.86
C ILE A 17 -5.25 4.41 -12.43
N GLY A 18 -5.87 3.41 -13.03
CA GLY A 18 -7.24 3.01 -12.68
C GLY A 18 -7.26 1.99 -11.55
N ALA A 19 -8.47 1.72 -11.04
CA ALA A 19 -8.66 0.75 -9.96
C ALA A 19 -8.16 -0.64 -10.33
N SER A 20 -8.38 -1.07 -11.56
CA SER A 20 -7.93 -2.38 -12.06
C SER A 20 -6.40 -2.50 -12.06
N GLY A 21 -5.70 -1.46 -12.53
CA GLY A 21 -4.24 -1.42 -12.50
C GLY A 21 -3.69 -1.40 -11.09
N LEU A 22 -4.34 -0.63 -10.22
CA LEU A 22 -3.96 -0.56 -8.81
C LEU A 22 -4.13 -1.91 -8.11
N ARG A 23 -5.23 -2.62 -8.41
CA ARG A 23 -5.47 -3.95 -7.85
C ARG A 23 -4.39 -4.94 -8.27
N ARG A 24 -4.03 -4.95 -9.56
CA ARG A 24 -2.96 -5.83 -10.06
C ARG A 24 -1.62 -5.53 -9.41
N ALA A 25 -1.31 -4.26 -9.24
CA ALA A 25 -0.08 -3.84 -8.55
C ALA A 25 -0.09 -4.31 -7.10
N ALA A 26 -1.20 -4.13 -6.39
CA ALA A 26 -1.35 -4.58 -5.01
C ALA A 26 -1.18 -6.10 -4.88
N GLU A 27 -1.75 -6.87 -5.80
CA GLU A 27 -1.55 -8.32 -5.86
C GLU A 27 -0.08 -8.69 -6.03
N PHE A 28 0.63 -7.95 -6.88
CA PHE A 28 2.06 -8.15 -7.09
C PHE A 28 2.87 -7.87 -5.81
N PHE A 29 2.60 -6.75 -5.14
CA PHE A 29 3.30 -6.40 -3.90
C PHE A 29 2.98 -7.38 -2.76
N ALA A 30 1.75 -7.85 -2.69
CA ALA A 30 1.36 -8.87 -1.71
C ALA A 30 2.15 -10.17 -1.95
N SER A 31 2.30 -10.57 -3.21
CA SER A 31 3.07 -11.76 -3.58
C SER A 31 4.54 -11.62 -3.17
N ARG A 32 5.15 -10.46 -3.44
CA ARG A 32 6.55 -10.21 -3.06
C ARG A 32 6.73 -10.18 -1.55
N SER A 33 5.80 -9.56 -0.83
CA SER A 33 5.82 -9.54 0.63
C SER A 33 5.67 -10.94 1.21
N SER A 34 4.77 -11.74 0.65
CA SER A 34 4.54 -13.12 1.06
C SER A 34 5.79 -13.98 0.87
N GLU A 35 6.45 -13.85 -0.28
CA GLU A 35 7.69 -14.56 -0.55
C GLU A 35 8.79 -14.20 0.45
N ARG A 36 8.88 -12.92 0.80
CA ARG A 36 9.93 -12.44 1.71
C ARG A 36 9.79 -13.04 3.12
N VAL A 37 8.56 -13.12 3.63
CA VAL A 37 8.35 -13.57 5.02
C VAL A 37 7.92 -15.03 5.14
N GLY A 38 7.59 -15.68 4.03
CA GLY A 38 7.14 -17.09 4.04
C GLY A 38 5.74 -17.26 4.63
N ILE A 39 4.92 -16.20 4.67
CA ILE A 39 3.55 -16.25 5.18
C ILE A 39 2.63 -15.79 4.06
N PRO A 40 1.61 -16.57 3.69
CA PRO A 40 0.72 -16.17 2.60
C PRO A 40 -0.14 -14.97 2.98
N PHE A 41 -0.22 -14.00 2.07
CA PHE A 41 -1.23 -12.94 2.14
C PHE A 41 -2.54 -13.53 1.62
N ARG A 42 -3.61 -13.38 2.39
CA ARG A 42 -4.91 -13.95 2.05
C ARG A 42 -5.86 -12.93 1.47
N GLU A 43 -6.01 -11.80 2.14
CA GLU A 43 -6.98 -10.80 1.73
C GLU A 43 -6.53 -9.41 2.18
N VAL A 44 -6.57 -8.46 1.26
CA VAL A 44 -6.23 -7.06 1.55
C VAL A 44 -7.24 -6.16 0.85
N SER A 45 -7.80 -5.21 1.59
CA SER A 45 -8.63 -4.14 1.05
C SER A 45 -7.78 -2.89 0.91
N VAL A 46 -7.78 -2.30 -0.28
CA VAL A 46 -7.16 -1.00 -0.53
C VAL A 46 -8.27 0.03 -0.57
N VAL A 47 -8.32 0.88 0.45
CA VAL A 47 -9.35 1.91 0.59
C VAL A 47 -8.76 3.24 0.13
N LEU A 48 -9.33 3.82 -0.91
CA LEU A 48 -8.86 5.07 -1.51
C LEU A 48 -9.45 6.25 -0.75
N GLN A 49 -8.60 7.21 -0.38
CA GLN A 49 -9.00 8.34 0.46
C GLN A 49 -8.48 9.65 -0.10
N ASP A 50 -9.13 10.74 0.31
CA ASP A 50 -8.61 12.11 0.21
C ASP A 50 -8.00 12.51 1.56
N ASP A 51 -7.53 13.75 1.66
CA ASP A 51 -6.91 14.26 2.90
C ASP A 51 -7.85 14.20 4.09
N ALA A 52 -9.13 14.58 3.88
CA ALA A 52 -10.11 14.60 4.97
C ALA A 52 -10.38 13.18 5.51
N ALA A 53 -10.57 12.22 4.62
CA ALA A 53 -10.78 10.82 4.99
C ALA A 53 -9.52 10.21 5.63
N SER A 54 -8.35 10.58 5.13
CA SER A 54 -7.07 10.16 5.70
C SER A 54 -6.89 10.66 7.12
N ASP A 55 -7.20 11.93 7.38
CA ASP A 55 -7.15 12.50 8.73
C ASP A 55 -8.08 11.75 9.68
N GLU A 56 -9.33 11.51 9.24
CA GLU A 56 -10.32 10.78 10.05
C GLU A 56 -9.85 9.37 10.37
N ALA A 57 -9.34 8.63 9.39
CA ALA A 57 -8.82 7.27 9.59
C ALA A 57 -7.59 7.27 10.49
N HIS A 58 -6.70 8.26 10.35
CA HIS A 58 -5.49 8.38 11.17
C HIS A 58 -5.84 8.56 12.64
N ARG A 59 -6.88 9.36 12.92
CA ARG A 59 -7.40 9.52 14.28
C ARG A 59 -8.03 8.26 14.81
N ALA A 60 -8.86 7.59 13.99
CA ALA A 60 -9.62 6.41 14.41
C ALA A 60 -8.72 5.20 14.65
N VAL A 61 -7.73 4.97 13.77
CA VAL A 61 -6.88 3.78 13.83
C VAL A 61 -5.68 3.97 14.75
N MET A 62 -5.05 5.15 14.70
CA MET A 62 -3.79 5.39 15.39
C MET A 62 -3.86 6.47 16.47
N GLY A 63 -4.99 7.16 16.61
CA GLY A 63 -5.13 8.24 17.57
C GLY A 63 -4.28 9.47 17.25
N VAL A 64 -3.89 9.65 15.99
CA VAL A 64 -3.01 10.73 15.54
C VAL A 64 -3.79 11.64 14.60
N GLU A 65 -3.67 12.96 14.78
CA GLU A 65 -4.29 13.96 13.92
C GLU A 65 -3.47 14.19 12.65
N GLY A 66 -4.14 14.57 11.59
CA GLY A 66 -3.52 14.97 10.32
C GLY A 66 -3.63 13.90 9.26
N ALA A 67 -3.64 14.35 8.00
CA ALA A 67 -3.62 13.45 6.86
C ALA A 67 -2.22 12.84 6.70
N THR A 68 -2.18 11.61 6.19
CA THR A 68 -0.93 10.90 5.92
C THR A 68 -1.00 10.27 4.54
N ASP A 69 0.04 9.57 4.13
CA ASP A 69 0.11 8.89 2.83
C ASP A 69 -0.62 7.53 2.86
N VAL A 70 -0.30 6.68 3.82
CA VAL A 70 -0.92 5.36 3.95
C VAL A 70 -1.04 4.97 5.43
N ILE A 71 -2.15 4.31 5.75
CA ILE A 71 -2.38 3.72 7.06
C ILE A 71 -2.60 2.23 6.84
N THR A 72 -1.96 1.40 7.65
CA THR A 72 -2.09 -0.05 7.58
C THR A 72 -2.76 -0.60 8.82
N GLN A 73 -3.66 -1.55 8.62
CA GLN A 73 -4.30 -2.26 9.71
C GLN A 73 -4.34 -3.75 9.39
N GLY A 74 -3.64 -4.55 10.21
CA GLY A 74 -3.64 -6.00 10.08
C GLY A 74 -4.71 -6.64 10.94
N PHE A 75 -5.22 -7.78 10.51
CA PHE A 75 -6.22 -8.55 11.23
C PHE A 75 -5.79 -10.00 11.36
N ASP A 76 -6.15 -10.63 12.47
CA ASP A 76 -5.95 -12.05 12.64
C ASP A 76 -7.01 -12.83 11.85
N ALA A 77 -6.64 -14.03 11.39
CA ALA A 77 -7.60 -14.91 10.74
C ALA A 77 -8.73 -15.26 11.72
N MET A 78 -9.95 -15.17 11.22
CA MET A 78 -11.13 -15.58 12.00
C MET A 78 -11.25 -17.10 12.02
N PRO A 79 -11.99 -17.68 13.01
CA PRO A 79 -12.23 -19.12 13.00
C PRO A 79 -12.83 -19.59 11.67
N GLY A 80 -12.23 -20.61 11.08
CA GLY A 80 -12.63 -21.12 9.77
C GLY A 80 -11.94 -20.49 8.58
N GLU A 81 -11.21 -19.39 8.77
CA GLU A 81 -10.41 -18.78 7.71
C GLU A 81 -9.03 -19.40 7.62
N ALA A 82 -8.45 -19.42 6.43
CA ALA A 82 -7.09 -19.93 6.23
C ALA A 82 -6.07 -19.06 6.98
N PRO A 83 -5.04 -19.67 7.59
CA PRO A 83 -3.98 -18.89 8.24
C PRO A 83 -3.25 -18.02 7.21
N GLY A 84 -2.83 -16.83 7.63
CA GLY A 84 -2.11 -15.91 6.77
C GLY A 84 -2.33 -14.47 7.17
N ILE A 85 -1.98 -13.57 6.25
CA ILE A 85 -2.06 -12.12 6.48
C ILE A 85 -3.35 -11.58 5.87
N TYR A 86 -4.10 -10.86 6.71
CA TYR A 86 -5.32 -10.14 6.36
C TYR A 86 -5.10 -8.68 6.75
N GLY A 87 -5.53 -7.76 5.91
CA GLY A 87 -5.35 -6.35 6.26
C GLY A 87 -6.12 -5.38 5.40
N GLU A 88 -6.02 -4.12 5.80
CA GLU A 88 -6.55 -2.98 5.08
C GLU A 88 -5.46 -1.93 4.93
N LEU A 89 -5.42 -1.31 3.75
CA LEU A 89 -4.56 -0.16 3.47
C LEU A 89 -5.46 1.02 3.16
N TYR A 90 -5.26 2.12 3.87
CA TYR A 90 -5.96 3.39 3.60
C TYR A 90 -4.96 4.29 2.90
N VAL A 91 -5.17 4.55 1.60
CA VAL A 91 -4.19 5.23 0.73
C VAL A 91 -4.72 6.56 0.28
N ASN A 92 -3.94 7.60 0.50
CA ASN A 92 -4.33 8.98 0.23
C ASN A 92 -3.96 9.38 -1.20
N CYS A 93 -4.95 9.38 -2.10
CA CYS A 93 -4.76 9.78 -3.50
C CYS A 93 -4.43 11.26 -3.66
N GLU A 94 -4.98 12.11 -2.80
CA GLU A 94 -4.74 13.54 -2.82
C GLU A 94 -3.29 13.85 -2.47
N ARG A 95 -2.75 13.13 -1.49
CA ARG A 95 -1.34 13.21 -1.11
C ARG A 95 -0.43 12.79 -2.27
N ALA A 96 -0.80 11.75 -3.01
CA ALA A 96 -0.02 11.31 -4.16
C ALA A 96 0.07 12.40 -5.22
N LEU A 97 -1.03 13.14 -5.45
CA LEU A 97 -1.04 14.24 -6.40
C LEU A 97 -0.16 15.41 -5.93
N SER A 98 -0.16 15.73 -4.64
CA SER A 98 0.62 16.85 -4.12
C SER A 98 2.09 16.52 -3.88
N ALA A 99 2.41 15.28 -3.55
CA ALA A 99 3.78 14.85 -3.23
C ALA A 99 4.61 14.49 -4.46
N ALA A 100 3.99 13.92 -5.51
CA ALA A 100 4.71 13.46 -6.69
C ALA A 100 5.58 14.53 -7.36
N PRO A 101 5.10 15.79 -7.54
CA PRO A 101 5.91 16.83 -8.19
C PRO A 101 7.20 17.18 -7.45
N ARG A 102 7.33 16.79 -6.19
CA ARG A 102 8.54 17.05 -5.39
C ARG A 102 9.70 16.16 -5.79
N ARG A 103 9.44 15.10 -6.57
CA ARG A 103 10.47 14.19 -7.08
C ARG A 103 10.58 14.32 -8.59
N ARG A 104 11.79 14.58 -9.06
CA ARG A 104 12.04 14.71 -10.49
C ARG A 104 11.75 13.38 -11.21
N GLY A 105 10.99 13.45 -12.30
CA GLY A 105 10.64 12.28 -13.10
C GLY A 105 9.67 11.32 -12.41
N TRP A 106 8.98 11.77 -11.37
CA TRP A 106 8.07 10.93 -10.59
C TRP A 106 6.63 11.33 -10.87
N SER A 107 5.76 10.35 -11.10
CA SER A 107 4.35 10.59 -11.40
C SER A 107 3.46 10.34 -10.19
N PRO A 108 2.25 10.91 -10.14
CA PRO A 108 1.29 10.56 -9.09
C PRO A 108 0.97 9.07 -9.03
N ALA A 109 0.91 8.39 -10.19
CA ALA A 109 0.69 6.94 -10.22
C ALA A 109 1.81 6.20 -9.49
N LYS A 110 3.06 6.57 -9.73
CA LYS A 110 4.20 5.95 -9.04
C LYS A 110 4.17 6.23 -7.54
N GLU A 111 3.78 7.44 -7.15
CA GLU A 111 3.67 7.79 -5.75
C GLU A 111 2.60 6.94 -5.05
N LEU A 112 1.43 6.80 -5.68
CA LEU A 112 0.35 5.99 -5.13
C LEU A 112 0.78 4.51 -5.03
N LEU A 113 1.45 4.01 -6.05
CA LEU A 113 1.98 2.63 -6.02
C LEU A 113 3.00 2.44 -4.90
N LEU A 114 3.81 3.46 -4.64
CA LEU A 114 4.77 3.41 -3.54
C LEU A 114 4.05 3.31 -2.18
N TYR A 115 2.95 4.05 -2.00
CA TYR A 115 2.14 3.96 -0.78
C TYR A 115 1.59 2.55 -0.59
N VAL A 116 1.10 1.93 -1.66
CA VAL A 116 0.58 0.56 -1.59
C VAL A 116 1.70 -0.44 -1.28
N ALA A 117 2.84 -0.32 -1.94
CA ALA A 117 4.00 -1.18 -1.67
C ALA A 117 4.45 -1.06 -0.21
N HIS A 118 4.51 0.18 0.31
CA HIS A 118 4.90 0.45 1.70
C HIS A 118 3.90 -0.18 2.68
N GLY A 119 2.61 -0.04 2.39
CA GLY A 119 1.56 -0.66 3.20
C GLY A 119 1.66 -2.18 3.23
N MET A 120 1.91 -2.81 2.08
CA MET A 120 2.09 -4.27 2.02
C MET A 120 3.33 -4.70 2.81
N ASP A 121 4.41 -3.92 2.74
CA ASP A 121 5.62 -4.18 3.49
C ASP A 121 5.36 -4.15 5.00
N HIS A 122 4.61 -3.16 5.47
CA HIS A 122 4.19 -3.07 6.88
C HIS A 122 3.30 -4.24 7.30
N LEU A 123 2.35 -4.64 6.46
CA LEU A 123 1.47 -5.78 6.77
C LEU A 123 2.28 -7.06 6.96
N SER A 124 3.41 -7.20 6.29
CA SER A 124 4.29 -8.37 6.45
C SER A 124 5.14 -8.30 7.72
N GLY A 125 5.04 -7.21 8.50
CA GLY A 125 5.74 -7.03 9.76
C GLY A 125 7.00 -6.18 9.67
N ALA A 126 7.30 -5.59 8.52
CA ALA A 126 8.47 -4.71 8.39
C ALA A 126 8.31 -3.46 9.24
N ASP A 127 9.40 -3.04 9.86
CA ASP A 127 9.44 -1.92 10.78
C ASP A 127 10.32 -0.81 10.20
N ASP A 128 9.87 0.44 10.34
CA ASP A 128 10.59 1.62 9.84
C ASP A 128 10.95 2.62 10.94
N HIS A 129 10.94 2.20 12.20
CA HIS A 129 11.23 3.09 13.34
C HIS A 129 12.65 3.63 13.31
N ALA A 130 13.64 2.79 13.01
CA ALA A 130 15.03 3.23 12.92
C ALA A 130 15.33 3.70 11.48
N PRO A 131 16.19 4.74 11.30
CA PRO A 131 16.55 5.22 9.97
C PRO A 131 17.08 4.15 9.03
N ALA A 132 17.87 3.21 9.53
CA ALA A 132 18.41 2.10 8.74
C ALA A 132 17.30 1.16 8.27
N ASP A 133 16.31 0.91 9.12
CA ASP A 133 15.17 0.06 8.80
C ASP A 133 14.29 0.72 7.74
N TYR A 134 14.02 2.02 7.90
CA TYR A 134 13.29 2.82 6.92
C TYR A 134 13.98 2.77 5.54
N ALA A 135 15.29 3.00 5.51
CA ALA A 135 16.06 2.98 4.26
C ALA A 135 16.00 1.61 3.58
N ARG A 136 16.07 0.53 4.37
CA ARG A 136 15.99 -0.84 3.87
C ARG A 136 14.63 -1.14 3.26
N MET A 137 13.54 -0.73 3.93
CA MET A 137 12.19 -0.85 3.41
C MET A 137 12.02 -0.07 2.11
N ARG A 138 12.48 1.18 2.09
CA ARG A 138 12.34 2.04 0.90
C ARG A 138 13.06 1.46 -0.30
N ARG A 139 14.28 0.93 -0.13
CA ARG A 139 15.03 0.29 -1.22
C ARG A 139 14.28 -0.93 -1.76
N ARG A 140 13.69 -1.73 -0.88
CA ARG A 140 12.90 -2.90 -1.26
C ARG A 140 11.65 -2.51 -2.06
N GLU A 141 10.92 -1.51 -1.58
CA GLU A 141 9.70 -1.02 -2.23
C GLU A 141 9.99 -0.44 -3.61
N LEU A 142 11.05 0.33 -3.74
CA LEU A 142 11.44 0.89 -5.03
C LEU A 142 11.87 -0.20 -6.00
N ARG A 143 12.51 -1.25 -5.53
CA ARG A 143 12.86 -2.41 -6.35
C ARG A 143 11.59 -3.12 -6.85
N TRP A 144 10.60 -3.27 -5.99
CA TRP A 144 9.32 -3.87 -6.38
C TRP A 144 8.61 -3.04 -7.46
N LEU A 145 8.63 -1.72 -7.33
CA LEU A 145 8.06 -0.83 -8.37
C LEU A 145 8.78 -1.02 -9.70
N GLY A 146 10.10 -1.12 -9.65
CA GLY A 146 10.90 -1.37 -10.86
C GLY A 146 10.57 -2.73 -11.49
N ASP A 147 10.43 -3.76 -10.69
CA ASP A 147 10.08 -5.11 -11.16
C ASP A 147 8.67 -5.14 -11.76
N LEU A 148 7.72 -4.46 -11.12
CA LEU A 148 6.35 -4.33 -11.62
C LEU A 148 6.32 -3.69 -13.00
N SER A 149 7.09 -2.63 -13.19
CA SER A 149 7.22 -1.93 -14.47
C SER A 149 7.73 -2.86 -15.57
N LYS A 150 8.70 -3.73 -15.25
CA LYS A 150 9.27 -4.69 -16.21
C LYS A 150 8.27 -5.77 -16.62
N GLU A 151 7.26 -6.05 -15.81
CA GLU A 151 6.24 -7.04 -16.15
C GLU A 151 5.10 -6.47 -16.99
N GLY A 152 5.23 -5.23 -17.47
CA GLY A 152 4.25 -4.59 -18.36
C GLY A 152 3.01 -4.06 -17.67
N HIS A 153 3.12 -3.78 -16.40
CA HIS A 153 2.01 -3.21 -15.61
C HIS A 153 2.05 -1.69 -15.55
#